data_c959f537f63463bd732c028c2b26df87
#
_entry.id   c959f537f63463bd732c028c2b26df87
#
_cell.length_a   1.000
_cell.length_b   1.000
_cell.length_c   1.000
_cell.angle_alpha   90.00
_cell.angle_beta   90.00
_cell.angle_gamma   90.00
#
_symmetry.space_group_name_H-M   'P 1'
#
loop_
_entity.id
_entity.type
_entity.pdbx_description
1 polymer ?
#
loop_
_entity_poly.entity_id
_entity_poly.type
_entity_poly.pdbx_seq_one_letter_code
_entity_poly.pdbx_strand_id
1 'polypeptide(L)'
;YVGAQLALSLYGKSAMPLFCFLLCGHHVGLYDHCELENILASTTIPSEIDSNIECIFPKKTTLNPRSSQINHLVRVLYSCLVDADYLDTERFMNESSADARGLHKSLIDLLPLLETHLSKLSSKASDNAVNIIRKLVQEQCIKKSNGEKGFYSLTVPTGGGKTLASVLWAIKHAICNGQKRI
;
A
#
# COMPACT_ATOMS: atom_id res chain seq x y z
N TYR A 1 -8.13 13.04 17.64
CA TYR A 1 -9.06 12.08 18.29
C TYR A 1 -10.53 12.53 18.21
N VAL A 2 -10.80 13.84 18.08
CA VAL A 2 -12.16 14.41 18.03
C VAL A 2 -12.99 13.79 16.89
N GLY A 3 -12.41 13.63 15.68
CA GLY A 3 -13.10 12.97 14.55
C GLY A 3 -13.52 11.52 14.85
N ALA A 4 -12.71 10.78 15.58
CA ALA A 4 -13.04 9.41 15.98
C ALA A 4 -14.15 9.39 17.04
N GLN A 5 -14.13 10.31 17.99
CA GLN A 5 -15.19 10.46 18.98
C GLN A 5 -16.52 10.89 18.33
N LEU A 6 -16.45 11.77 17.33
CA LEU A 6 -17.62 12.14 16.54
C LEU A 6 -18.18 10.93 15.75
N ALA A 7 -17.31 10.13 15.11
CA ALA A 7 -17.74 8.92 14.44
C ALA A 7 -18.39 7.93 15.41
N LEU A 8 -17.87 7.81 16.62
CA LEU A 8 -18.47 6.97 17.66
C LEU A 8 -19.84 7.48 18.11
N SER A 9 -20.02 8.80 18.24
CA SER A 9 -21.30 9.41 18.59
C SER A 9 -22.37 9.22 17.51
N LEU A 10 -21.98 9.30 16.24
CA LEU A 10 -22.88 9.19 15.10
C LEU A 10 -23.25 7.74 14.74
N TYR A 11 -22.30 6.82 14.85
CA TYR A 11 -22.46 5.43 14.38
C TYR A 11 -22.44 4.40 15.52
N GLY A 12 -22.28 4.84 16.76
CA GLY A 12 -22.20 3.97 17.93
C GLY A 12 -20.99 3.03 17.90
N LYS A 13 -21.05 1.95 18.68
CA LYS A 13 -19.96 0.98 18.79
C LYS A 13 -19.57 0.31 17.46
N SER A 14 -20.42 0.37 16.43
CA SER A 14 -20.08 -0.14 15.09
C SER A 14 -19.00 0.66 14.38
N ALA A 15 -18.76 1.92 14.78
CA ALA A 15 -17.68 2.75 14.25
C ALA A 15 -16.28 2.31 14.75
N MET A 16 -16.20 1.63 15.91
CA MET A 16 -14.96 1.28 16.58
C MET A 16 -14.01 0.45 15.69
N PRO A 17 -14.47 -0.67 15.10
CA PRO A 17 -13.56 -1.55 14.37
C PRO A 17 -13.00 -0.97 13.08
N LEU A 18 -13.53 0.13 12.59
CA LEU A 18 -13.13 0.72 11.33
C LEU A 18 -12.72 2.17 11.49
N PHE A 19 -13.68 3.07 11.72
CA PHE A 19 -13.43 4.51 11.71
C PHE A 19 -12.55 5.00 12.86
N CYS A 20 -12.75 4.49 14.07
CA CYS A 20 -11.98 4.98 15.22
C CYS A 20 -10.51 4.61 15.12
N PHE A 21 -10.17 3.40 14.69
CA PHE A 21 -8.78 3.00 14.45
C PHE A 21 -8.10 3.87 13.39
N LEU A 22 -8.80 4.16 12.29
CA LEU A 22 -8.27 4.96 11.19
C LEU A 22 -8.05 6.41 11.62
N LEU A 23 -9.09 7.03 12.19
CA LEU A 23 -9.07 8.44 12.57
C LEU A 23 -8.17 8.76 13.76
N CYS A 24 -7.96 7.82 14.68
CA CYS A 24 -6.98 8.00 15.75
C CYS A 24 -5.55 7.72 15.29
N GLY A 25 -5.38 6.76 14.37
CA GLY A 25 -4.07 6.21 14.05
C GLY A 25 -3.30 6.92 12.95
N HIS A 26 -3.94 7.70 12.06
CA HIS A 26 -3.30 8.16 10.81
C HIS A 26 -2.03 9.02 11.00
N HIS A 27 -1.87 9.72 12.13
CA HIS A 27 -0.65 10.47 12.43
C HIS A 27 0.42 9.71 13.24
N VAL A 28 0.04 8.66 13.97
CA VAL A 28 0.93 8.04 14.96
C VAL A 28 1.08 6.53 14.81
N GLY A 29 0.25 5.88 14.00
CA GLY A 29 0.17 4.44 13.86
C GLY A 29 -1.11 3.86 14.46
N LEU A 30 -1.44 2.62 14.08
CA LEU A 30 -2.62 1.93 14.60
C LEU A 30 -2.41 1.55 16.06
N TYR A 31 -3.33 2.01 16.91
CA TYR A 31 -3.39 1.67 18.32
C TYR A 31 -3.81 0.22 18.54
N ASP A 32 -3.54 -0.33 19.74
CA ASP A 32 -4.27 -1.51 20.18
C ASP A 32 -5.68 -1.14 20.68
N HIS A 33 -6.53 -2.16 20.90
CA HIS A 33 -7.93 -1.93 21.23
C HIS A 33 -8.10 -1.20 22.58
N CYS A 34 -7.31 -1.58 23.58
CA CYS A 34 -7.41 -1.01 24.92
C CYS A 34 -6.92 0.44 24.95
N GLU A 35 -5.83 0.74 24.24
CA GLU A 35 -5.33 2.09 24.08
C GLU A 35 -6.35 2.99 23.39
N LEU A 36 -6.97 2.51 22.31
CA LEU A 36 -8.00 3.24 21.58
C LEU A 36 -9.23 3.55 22.47
N GLU A 37 -9.71 2.57 23.23
CA GLU A 37 -10.83 2.78 24.19
C GLU A 37 -10.51 3.88 25.21
N ASN A 38 -9.31 3.87 25.78
CA ASN A 38 -8.87 4.87 26.77
C ASN A 38 -8.80 6.28 26.14
N ILE A 39 -8.26 6.40 24.94
CA ILE A 39 -8.19 7.66 24.20
C ILE A 39 -9.60 8.21 23.95
N LEU A 40 -10.50 7.38 23.44
CA LEU A 40 -11.88 7.79 23.18
C LEU A 40 -12.63 8.18 24.45
N ALA A 41 -12.46 7.45 25.54
CA ALA A 41 -13.08 7.77 26.83
C ALA A 41 -12.62 9.13 27.40
N SER A 42 -11.38 9.55 27.12
CA SER A 42 -10.83 10.83 27.57
C SER A 42 -11.05 12.00 26.60
N THR A 43 -11.53 11.73 25.38
CA THR A 43 -11.71 12.75 24.34
C THR A 43 -13.09 13.36 24.43
N THR A 44 -13.17 14.68 24.47
CA THR A 44 -14.42 15.45 24.39
C THR A 44 -14.57 16.12 23.04
N ILE A 45 -15.80 16.16 22.50
CA ILE A 45 -16.10 16.90 21.27
C ILE A 45 -16.35 18.35 21.64
N PRO A 46 -15.59 19.32 21.07
CA PRO A 46 -15.88 20.74 21.27
C PRO A 46 -17.28 21.10 20.73
N SER A 47 -18.03 21.90 21.48
CA SER A 47 -19.40 22.30 21.15
C SER A 47 -19.54 23.01 19.80
N GLU A 48 -18.47 23.66 19.33
CA GLU A 48 -18.43 24.39 18.05
C GLU A 48 -18.40 23.47 16.82
N ILE A 49 -17.98 22.22 16.99
CA ILE A 49 -17.86 21.23 15.88
C ILE A 49 -19.19 20.52 15.62
N ASP A 50 -20.05 20.41 16.63
CA ASP A 50 -21.24 19.54 16.61
C ASP A 50 -22.36 20.04 15.67
N SER A 51 -22.35 21.32 15.28
CA SER A 51 -23.49 21.94 14.57
C SER A 51 -23.39 21.97 13.04
N ASN A 52 -22.24 21.67 12.43
CA ASN A 52 -21.99 21.94 11.01
C ASN A 52 -21.44 20.76 10.19
N ILE A 53 -21.32 19.56 10.74
CA ILE A 53 -20.83 18.41 9.96
C ILE A 53 -22.02 17.66 9.37
N GLU A 54 -22.37 17.99 8.12
CA GLU A 54 -23.24 17.14 7.31
C GLU A 54 -22.53 15.81 7.02
N CYS A 55 -23.04 14.73 7.59
CA CYS A 55 -22.56 13.39 7.29
C CYS A 55 -22.91 13.00 5.84
N ILE A 56 -21.93 13.10 4.95
CA ILE A 56 -22.02 12.69 3.54
C ILE A 56 -22.05 11.16 3.39
N PHE A 57 -21.86 10.40 4.45
CA PHE A 57 -21.80 8.95 4.40
C PHE A 57 -23.17 8.28 4.36
N PRO A 58 -23.37 7.26 3.50
CA PRO A 58 -24.62 6.52 3.50
C PRO A 58 -24.85 5.87 4.87
N LYS A 59 -26.03 6.08 5.43
CA LYS A 59 -26.45 5.54 6.75
C LYS A 59 -26.43 3.99 6.83
N LYS A 60 -26.24 3.29 5.71
CA LYS A 60 -26.11 1.84 5.63
C LYS A 60 -24.90 1.49 4.80
N THR A 61 -23.90 0.88 5.40
CA THR A 61 -22.83 0.23 4.66
C THR A 61 -23.28 -1.18 4.28
N THR A 62 -23.11 -1.56 3.02
CA THR A 62 -23.32 -2.92 2.53
C THR A 62 -22.14 -3.85 2.89
N LEU A 63 -21.08 -3.29 3.47
CA LEU A 63 -19.92 -4.05 3.92
C LEU A 63 -20.26 -4.80 5.21
N ASN A 64 -20.34 -6.10 5.12
CA ASN A 64 -20.44 -6.99 6.27
C ASN A 64 -19.23 -7.95 6.29
N PRO A 65 -18.01 -7.42 6.57
CA PRO A 65 -16.81 -8.23 6.56
C PRO A 65 -16.85 -9.25 7.70
N ARG A 66 -16.41 -10.49 7.43
CA ARG A 66 -16.17 -11.47 8.48
C ARG A 66 -15.14 -10.91 9.47
N SER A 67 -15.24 -11.28 10.72
CA SER A 67 -14.32 -10.81 11.78
C SER A 67 -12.84 -10.97 11.40
N SER A 68 -12.46 -12.07 10.74
CA SER A 68 -11.09 -12.28 10.23
C SER A 68 -10.65 -11.33 9.11
N GLN A 69 -11.60 -10.71 8.41
CA GLN A 69 -11.34 -9.79 7.31
C GLN A 69 -11.24 -8.33 7.76
N ILE A 70 -11.80 -8.00 8.93
CA ILE A 70 -11.82 -6.62 9.47
C ILE A 70 -10.39 -6.10 9.67
N ASN A 71 -9.50 -6.89 10.25
CA ASN A 71 -8.12 -6.49 10.48
C ASN A 71 -7.39 -6.16 9.17
N HIS A 72 -7.57 -6.97 8.14
CA HIS A 72 -6.99 -6.70 6.82
C HIS A 72 -7.60 -5.43 6.20
N LEU A 73 -8.92 -5.27 6.27
CA LEU A 73 -9.63 -4.11 5.75
C LEU A 73 -9.17 -2.81 6.44
N VAL A 74 -9.04 -2.81 7.78
CA VAL A 74 -8.53 -1.66 8.54
C VAL A 74 -7.14 -1.27 8.06
N ARG A 75 -6.23 -2.23 7.89
CA ARG A 75 -4.86 -1.95 7.42
C ARG A 75 -4.82 -1.37 6.01
N VAL A 76 -5.64 -1.89 5.10
CA VAL A 76 -5.73 -1.36 3.72
C VAL A 76 -6.29 0.05 3.72
N LEU A 77 -7.39 0.31 4.43
CA LEU A 77 -7.97 1.65 4.52
C LEU A 77 -7.06 2.63 5.25
N TYR A 78 -6.35 2.17 6.28
CA TYR A 78 -5.32 2.97 6.95
C TYR A 78 -4.23 3.42 5.97
N SER A 79 -3.70 2.50 5.17
CA SER A 79 -2.71 2.82 4.14
C SER A 79 -3.26 3.83 3.12
N CYS A 80 -4.51 3.68 2.70
CA CYS A 80 -5.14 4.64 1.78
C CYS A 80 -5.32 6.03 2.41
N LEU A 81 -5.71 6.09 3.69
CA LEU A 81 -5.90 7.36 4.40
C LEU A 81 -4.58 8.11 4.57
N VAL A 82 -3.53 7.41 5.04
CA VAL A 82 -2.19 8.00 5.20
C VAL A 82 -1.62 8.48 3.86
N ASP A 83 -1.81 7.71 2.79
CA ASP A 83 -1.36 8.08 1.44
C ASP A 83 -2.11 9.32 0.93
N ALA A 84 -3.43 9.38 1.14
CA ALA A 84 -4.25 10.53 0.75
C ALA A 84 -3.87 11.80 1.51
N ASP A 85 -3.69 11.73 2.84
CA ASP A 85 -3.27 12.83 3.70
C ASP A 85 -1.89 13.37 3.28
N TYR A 86 -0.95 12.47 3.01
CA TYR A 86 0.38 12.82 2.53
C TYR A 86 0.33 13.53 1.16
N LEU A 87 -0.44 13.00 0.21
CA LEU A 87 -0.56 13.57 -1.13
C LEU A 87 -1.26 14.92 -1.13
N ASP A 88 -2.26 15.10 -0.27
CA ASP A 88 -2.96 16.39 -0.11
C ASP A 88 -2.03 17.43 0.52
N THR A 89 -1.31 17.07 1.56
CA THR A 89 -0.29 17.94 2.19
C THR A 89 0.82 18.32 1.21
N GLU A 90 1.33 17.35 0.42
CA GLU A 90 2.33 17.63 -0.62
C GLU A 90 1.79 18.62 -1.66
N ARG A 91 0.55 18.43 -2.12
CA ARG A 91 -0.08 19.34 -3.09
C ARG A 91 -0.21 20.75 -2.54
N PHE A 92 -0.58 20.88 -1.26
CA PHE A 92 -0.67 22.19 -0.60
C PHE A 92 0.70 22.86 -0.45
N MET A 93 1.73 22.10 -0.06
CA MET A 93 3.07 22.64 0.19
C MET A 93 3.92 22.82 -1.07
N ASN A 94 3.72 21.97 -2.10
CA ASN A 94 4.54 21.96 -3.32
C ASN A 94 3.75 21.39 -4.50
N GLU A 95 2.95 22.25 -5.14
CA GLU A 95 2.11 21.89 -6.28
C GLU A 95 2.93 21.32 -7.46
N SER A 96 4.12 21.84 -7.71
CA SER A 96 4.99 21.37 -8.79
C SER A 96 5.45 19.92 -8.58
N SER A 97 5.71 19.51 -7.35
CA SER A 97 6.04 18.12 -7.02
C SER A 97 4.83 17.20 -7.15
N ALA A 98 3.65 17.67 -6.75
CA ALA A 98 2.41 16.91 -6.88
C ALA A 98 2.06 16.68 -8.36
N ASP A 99 2.22 17.70 -9.22
CA ASP A 99 1.97 17.60 -10.66
C ASP A 99 3.02 16.72 -11.37
N ALA A 100 4.28 16.74 -10.92
CA ALA A 100 5.34 15.88 -11.43
C ALA A 100 5.10 14.39 -11.16
N ARG A 101 4.27 14.03 -10.18
CA ARG A 101 3.85 12.62 -9.94
C ARG A 101 3.01 12.04 -11.08
N GLY A 102 2.37 12.86 -11.90
CA GLY A 102 1.81 12.60 -13.22
C GLY A 102 1.18 11.23 -13.47
N LEU A 103 0.92 10.94 -14.71
CA LEU A 103 0.41 9.65 -15.18
C LEU A 103 1.46 8.55 -14.96
N HIS A 104 1.16 7.61 -14.07
CA HIS A 104 2.01 6.44 -13.87
C HIS A 104 2.09 5.61 -15.15
N LYS A 105 3.30 5.24 -15.54
CA LYS A 105 3.50 4.32 -16.66
C LYS A 105 2.85 2.97 -16.35
N SER A 106 2.26 2.36 -17.36
CA SER A 106 1.73 1.01 -17.24
C SER A 106 2.86 0.00 -17.02
N LEU A 107 2.53 -1.20 -16.50
CA LEU A 107 3.53 -2.27 -16.36
C LEU A 107 4.14 -2.66 -17.71
N ILE A 108 3.36 -2.55 -18.80
CA ILE A 108 3.82 -2.83 -20.18
C ILE A 108 4.87 -1.79 -20.60
N ASP A 109 4.72 -0.53 -20.22
CA ASP A 109 5.68 0.53 -20.53
C ASP A 109 6.93 0.48 -19.62
N LEU A 110 6.78 -0.01 -18.39
CA LEU A 110 7.89 -0.16 -17.43
C LEU A 110 8.82 -1.33 -17.77
N LEU A 111 8.27 -2.41 -18.30
CA LEU A 111 9.04 -3.64 -18.60
C LEU A 111 10.25 -3.38 -19.51
N PRO A 112 10.13 -2.74 -20.70
CA PRO A 112 11.28 -2.50 -21.56
C PRO A 112 12.32 -1.56 -20.95
N LEU A 113 11.91 -0.64 -20.06
CA LEU A 113 12.85 0.23 -19.33
C LEU A 113 13.69 -0.59 -18.36
N LEU A 114 13.06 -1.50 -17.62
CA LEU A 114 13.77 -2.40 -16.71
C LEU A 114 14.69 -3.35 -17.46
N GLU A 115 14.24 -3.97 -18.54
CA GLU A 115 15.05 -4.86 -19.37
C GLU A 115 16.27 -4.14 -19.96
N THR A 116 16.10 -2.91 -20.44
CA THR A 116 17.20 -2.07 -20.91
C THR A 116 18.19 -1.76 -19.79
N HIS A 117 17.70 -1.46 -18.59
CA HIS A 117 18.57 -1.22 -17.42
C HIS A 117 19.38 -2.48 -17.06
N LEU A 118 18.73 -3.62 -16.99
CA LEU A 118 19.38 -4.92 -16.70
C LEU A 118 20.43 -5.28 -17.75
N SER A 119 20.15 -5.07 -19.03
CA SER A 119 21.11 -5.29 -20.12
C SER A 119 22.34 -4.39 -19.99
N LYS A 120 22.16 -3.11 -19.64
CA LYS A 120 23.28 -2.18 -19.38
C LYS A 120 24.12 -2.58 -18.17
N LEU A 121 23.48 -3.09 -17.10
CA LEU A 121 24.21 -3.62 -15.95
C LEU A 121 24.99 -4.88 -16.31
N SER A 122 24.41 -5.78 -17.07
CA SER A 122 25.06 -7.02 -17.51
C SER A 122 26.24 -6.75 -18.44
N SER A 123 26.13 -5.79 -19.37
CA SER A 123 27.22 -5.46 -20.30
C SER A 123 28.45 -4.81 -19.63
N LYS A 124 28.25 -4.17 -18.48
CA LYS A 124 29.32 -3.55 -17.67
C LYS A 124 29.90 -4.50 -16.61
N ALA A 125 29.25 -5.64 -16.40
CA ALA A 125 29.64 -6.58 -15.38
C ALA A 125 30.83 -7.44 -15.85
N SER A 126 31.83 -7.63 -14.99
CA SER A 126 32.90 -8.60 -15.24
C SER A 126 32.40 -10.04 -15.21
N ASP A 127 33.01 -10.92 -15.98
CA ASP A 127 32.70 -12.36 -15.96
C ASP A 127 33.28 -12.98 -14.69
N ASN A 128 32.54 -12.93 -13.62
CA ASN A 128 32.83 -13.58 -12.36
C ASN A 128 31.66 -14.48 -11.91
N ALA A 129 31.93 -15.40 -10.99
CA ALA A 129 30.97 -16.39 -10.52
C ALA A 129 29.68 -15.77 -10.00
N VAL A 130 29.73 -14.58 -9.37
CA VAL A 130 28.55 -13.88 -8.84
C VAL A 130 27.66 -13.37 -9.97
N ASN A 131 28.23 -12.81 -11.02
CA ASN A 131 27.47 -12.30 -12.15
C ASN A 131 26.86 -13.42 -13.00
N ILE A 132 27.53 -14.57 -13.09
CA ILE A 132 26.96 -15.78 -13.70
C ILE A 132 25.74 -16.24 -12.91
N ILE A 133 25.80 -16.29 -11.57
CA ILE A 133 24.67 -16.64 -10.70
C ILE A 133 23.53 -15.64 -10.87
N ARG A 134 23.80 -14.34 -10.90
CA ARG A 134 22.79 -13.30 -11.12
C ARG A 134 22.03 -13.48 -12.43
N LYS A 135 22.74 -13.82 -13.50
CA LYS A 135 22.15 -14.09 -14.81
C LYS A 135 21.27 -15.34 -14.75
N LEU A 136 21.73 -16.44 -14.17
CA LEU A 136 20.93 -17.65 -13.98
C LEU A 136 19.67 -17.40 -13.17
N VAL A 137 19.73 -16.60 -12.08
CA VAL A 137 18.58 -16.22 -11.26
C VAL A 137 17.57 -15.43 -12.09
N GLN A 138 18.00 -14.45 -12.88
CA GLN A 138 17.12 -13.69 -13.77
C GLN A 138 16.43 -14.57 -14.81
N GLU A 139 17.16 -15.46 -15.46
CA GLU A 139 16.62 -16.42 -16.43
C GLU A 139 15.57 -17.34 -15.82
N GLN A 140 15.81 -17.85 -14.61
CA GLN A 140 14.83 -18.65 -13.86
C GLN A 140 13.59 -17.85 -13.50
N CYS A 141 13.73 -16.60 -13.05
CA CYS A 141 12.64 -15.69 -12.77
C CYS A 141 11.78 -15.43 -14.01
N ILE A 142 12.40 -15.15 -15.15
CA ILE A 142 11.70 -14.96 -16.44
C ILE A 142 10.93 -16.23 -16.82
N LYS A 143 11.57 -17.39 -16.75
CA LYS A 143 10.91 -18.66 -17.07
C LYS A 143 9.67 -18.95 -16.20
N LYS A 144 9.75 -18.60 -14.92
CA LYS A 144 8.66 -18.82 -13.94
C LYS A 144 7.60 -17.72 -13.94
N SER A 145 7.80 -16.60 -14.62
CA SER A 145 6.84 -15.49 -14.64
C SER A 145 5.54 -15.83 -15.39
N ASN A 146 5.54 -16.81 -16.28
CA ASN A 146 4.37 -17.27 -17.02
C ASN A 146 3.47 -18.26 -16.23
N GLY A 147 3.79 -18.50 -14.94
CA GLY A 147 2.98 -19.38 -14.10
C GLY A 147 1.63 -18.79 -13.71
N GLU A 148 0.79 -19.62 -13.12
CA GLU A 148 -0.51 -19.23 -12.56
C GLU A 148 -0.35 -18.31 -11.34
N LYS A 149 -1.44 -17.61 -10.95
CA LYS A 149 -1.46 -16.80 -9.73
C LYS A 149 -1.26 -17.70 -8.51
N GLY A 150 -0.39 -17.27 -7.59
CA GLY A 150 -0.10 -18.07 -6.40
C GLY A 150 1.04 -17.49 -5.58
N PHE A 151 1.51 -18.28 -4.63
CA PHE A 151 2.67 -17.94 -3.80
C PHE A 151 3.93 -18.51 -4.43
N TYR A 152 4.93 -17.66 -4.57
CA TYR A 152 6.24 -18.01 -5.11
C TYR A 152 7.32 -17.65 -4.10
N SER A 153 8.36 -18.47 -4.03
CA SER A 153 9.54 -18.21 -3.20
C SER A 153 10.78 -18.05 -4.07
N LEU A 154 11.62 -17.08 -3.73
CA LEU A 154 12.91 -16.85 -4.36
C LEU A 154 14.01 -16.99 -3.31
N THR A 155 14.68 -18.14 -3.31
CA THR A 155 15.75 -18.47 -2.39
C THR A 155 17.11 -18.28 -3.08
N VAL A 156 17.76 -17.16 -2.80
CA VAL A 156 19.05 -16.77 -3.38
C VAL A 156 19.91 -16.16 -2.29
N PRO A 157 21.22 -16.44 -2.21
CA PRO A 157 22.13 -15.82 -1.25
C PRO A 157 22.16 -14.30 -1.34
N THR A 158 22.61 -13.64 -0.29
CA THR A 158 22.84 -12.19 -0.27
C THR A 158 23.82 -11.82 -1.38
N GLY A 159 23.54 -10.74 -2.11
CA GLY A 159 24.33 -10.32 -3.27
C GLY A 159 23.99 -11.02 -4.60
N GLY A 160 23.15 -12.06 -4.58
CA GLY A 160 22.74 -12.83 -5.76
C GLY A 160 21.70 -12.16 -6.68
N GLY A 161 21.42 -10.86 -6.51
CA GLY A 161 20.56 -10.10 -7.43
C GLY A 161 19.05 -10.26 -7.20
N LYS A 162 18.61 -10.66 -6.00
CA LYS A 162 17.20 -10.90 -5.65
C LYS A 162 16.27 -9.75 -6.04
N THR A 163 16.60 -8.53 -5.66
CA THR A 163 15.70 -7.37 -5.85
C THR A 163 15.35 -7.14 -7.31
N LEU A 164 16.35 -7.08 -8.19
CA LEU A 164 16.09 -6.84 -9.62
C LEU A 164 15.41 -8.05 -10.28
N ALA A 165 15.78 -9.27 -9.92
CA ALA A 165 15.17 -10.48 -10.46
C ALA A 165 13.71 -10.63 -10.00
N SER A 166 13.39 -10.31 -8.74
CA SER A 166 12.01 -10.36 -8.24
C SER A 166 11.13 -9.29 -8.86
N VAL A 167 11.62 -8.06 -9.07
CA VAL A 167 10.87 -6.99 -9.75
C VAL A 167 10.61 -7.38 -11.20
N LEU A 168 11.61 -7.89 -11.91
CA LEU A 168 11.45 -8.38 -13.29
C LEU A 168 10.39 -9.49 -13.38
N TRP A 169 10.46 -10.47 -12.46
CA TRP A 169 9.48 -11.53 -12.36
C TRP A 169 8.09 -10.97 -12.11
N ALA A 170 7.95 -10.08 -11.12
CA ALA A 170 6.67 -9.51 -10.70
C ALA A 170 5.97 -8.75 -11.85
N ILE A 171 6.72 -7.90 -12.56
CA ILE A 171 6.17 -7.15 -13.72
C ILE A 171 5.72 -8.12 -14.82
N LYS A 172 6.57 -9.08 -15.21
CA LYS A 172 6.23 -10.06 -16.24
C LYS A 172 5.04 -10.94 -15.84
N HIS A 173 5.00 -11.40 -14.60
CA HIS A 173 3.92 -12.21 -14.06
C HIS A 173 2.60 -11.43 -14.00
N ALA A 174 2.63 -10.18 -13.58
CA ALA A 174 1.47 -9.30 -13.55
C ALA A 174 0.91 -9.05 -14.98
N ILE A 175 1.77 -8.76 -15.94
CA ILE A 175 1.37 -8.59 -17.35
C ILE A 175 0.74 -9.88 -17.89
N CYS A 176 1.39 -11.04 -17.69
CA CYS A 176 0.91 -12.34 -18.15
C CYS A 176 -0.47 -12.69 -17.56
N ASN A 177 -0.73 -12.30 -16.33
CA ASN A 177 -1.99 -12.55 -15.63
C ASN A 177 -3.00 -11.39 -15.70
N GLY A 178 -2.78 -10.40 -16.56
CA GLY A 178 -3.69 -9.27 -16.77
C GLY A 178 -3.84 -8.34 -15.57
N GLN A 179 -2.84 -8.31 -14.68
CA GLN A 179 -2.84 -7.44 -13.50
C GLN A 179 -2.30 -6.05 -13.88
N LYS A 180 -2.82 -5.01 -13.22
CA LYS A 180 -2.41 -3.62 -13.45
C LYS A 180 -1.38 -3.11 -12.44
N ARG A 181 -1.11 -3.86 -11.37
CA ARG A 181 -0.22 -3.50 -10.26
C ARG A 181 0.59 -4.72 -9.81
N ILE A 182 1.74 -4.47 -9.20
CA ILE A 182 2.61 -5.44 -8.52
C ILE A 182 2.78 -5.04 -7.07
#